data_2eaf4dd011d8bf72c4696066ae3a8cbc
#
_entry.id   2eaf4dd011d8bf72c4696066ae3a8cbc
#
_cell.length_a   1.000
_cell.length_b   1.000
_cell.length_c   1.000
_cell.angle_alpha   90.00
_cell.angle_beta   90.00
_cell.angle_gamma   90.00
#
_symmetry.space_group_name_H-M   'P 1'
#
loop_
_entity.id
_entity.type
_entity.pdbx_description
1 polymer ?
#
loop_
_entity_poly.entity_id
_entity_poly.type
_entity_poly.pdbx_seq_one_letter_code
_entity_poly.pdbx_strand_id
1 'polypeptide(L)'
;MEQKDLFKPLRELQFVDRDLVKPNDYNPNKVLEKNLKLLTESIMSNGFCFPIVIRPDFTIIDGFHRWLVSGREPLKTLLRGKIPVVIVYHDTQADDMAGTITFNRARGTHLLEPMENIVKKLLGEGLSVEEISRKIGMSKEEIFRLSSLDRDQFLDLLTSREQRFSKAQIIRRN
;
A
#
# COMPACT_ATOMS: atom_id res chain seq x y z
N MET A 1 15.66 -4.49 -21.73
CA MET A 1 14.79 -4.05 -20.61
C MET A 1 14.86 -2.54 -20.59
N GLU A 2 13.75 -1.88 -20.82
CA GLU A 2 13.66 -0.43 -20.72
C GLU A 2 13.92 -0.01 -19.26
N GLN A 3 14.84 0.93 -19.04
CA GLN A 3 15.21 1.36 -17.70
C GLN A 3 14.03 2.13 -17.08
N LYS A 4 13.47 1.64 -15.98
CA LYS A 4 12.35 2.27 -15.27
C LYS A 4 12.76 3.67 -14.80
N ASP A 5 12.05 4.68 -15.25
CA ASP A 5 12.25 6.06 -14.81
C ASP A 5 11.67 6.27 -13.39
N LEU A 6 12.57 6.29 -12.41
CA LEU A 6 12.19 6.43 -11.00
C LEU A 6 11.66 7.84 -10.62
N PHE A 7 11.95 8.86 -11.43
CA PHE A 7 11.50 10.23 -11.18
C PHE A 7 10.20 10.60 -11.88
N LYS A 8 9.68 9.70 -12.75
CA LYS A 8 8.45 9.95 -13.51
C LYS A 8 7.29 10.44 -12.63
N PRO A 9 6.95 9.82 -11.47
CA PRO A 9 5.82 10.27 -10.66
C PRO A 9 5.96 11.71 -10.17
N LEU A 10 7.19 12.14 -9.82
CA LEU A 10 7.43 13.52 -9.34
C LEU A 10 7.43 14.54 -10.48
N ARG A 11 7.89 14.15 -11.68
CA ARG A 11 7.84 15.05 -12.84
C ARG A 11 6.41 15.26 -13.35
N GLU A 12 5.55 14.28 -13.15
CA GLU A 12 4.14 14.30 -13.53
C GLU A 12 3.22 14.67 -12.35
N LEU A 13 3.75 15.38 -11.33
CA LEU A 13 2.96 15.88 -10.21
C LEU A 13 1.82 16.78 -10.70
N GLN A 14 0.63 16.54 -10.19
CA GLN A 14 -0.59 17.25 -10.58
C GLN A 14 -1.27 17.87 -9.35
N PHE A 15 -2.03 18.92 -9.58
CA PHE A 15 -2.96 19.49 -8.60
C PHE A 15 -4.40 19.17 -9.06
N VAL A 16 -5.05 18.28 -8.35
CA VAL A 16 -6.39 17.81 -8.69
C VAL A 16 -7.44 18.29 -7.69
N ASP A 17 -8.70 18.24 -8.06
CA ASP A 17 -9.79 18.48 -7.12
C ASP A 17 -9.78 17.38 -6.06
N ARG A 18 -9.79 17.80 -4.79
CA ARG A 18 -9.76 16.87 -3.64
C ARG A 18 -10.88 15.85 -3.69
N ASP A 19 -12.06 16.28 -4.15
CA ASP A 19 -13.28 15.47 -4.12
C ASP A 19 -13.30 14.39 -5.22
N LEU A 20 -12.39 14.45 -6.19
CA LEU A 20 -12.14 13.36 -7.13
C LEU A 20 -11.36 12.20 -6.49
N VAL A 21 -10.57 12.51 -5.46
CA VAL A 21 -9.70 11.53 -4.80
C VAL A 21 -10.49 10.77 -3.73
N LYS A 22 -10.43 9.45 -3.77
CA LYS A 22 -11.20 8.56 -2.90
C LYS A 22 -10.28 7.63 -2.08
N PRO A 23 -10.65 7.32 -0.83
CA PRO A 23 -9.92 6.37 -0.02
C PRO A 23 -9.99 4.96 -0.65
N ASN A 24 -9.00 4.12 -0.35
CA ASN A 24 -9.09 2.69 -0.60
C ASN A 24 -9.91 2.01 0.51
N ASP A 25 -10.45 0.82 0.22
CA ASP A 25 -11.28 0.02 1.12
C ASP A 25 -10.48 -0.79 2.16
N TYR A 26 -9.15 -0.83 2.01
CA TYR A 26 -8.22 -1.58 2.87
C TYR A 26 -7.27 -0.68 3.67
N ASN A 27 -7.57 0.61 3.82
CA ASN A 27 -6.68 1.52 4.54
C ASN A 27 -6.61 1.16 6.04
N PRO A 28 -5.45 0.72 6.53
CA PRO A 28 -5.31 0.23 7.90
C PRO A 28 -5.18 1.33 8.95
N ASN A 29 -5.10 2.60 8.56
CA ASN A 29 -4.62 3.64 9.45
C ASN A 29 -5.75 4.33 10.23
N LYS A 30 -5.98 3.90 11.47
CA LYS A 30 -6.70 4.70 12.47
C LYS A 30 -5.73 5.67 13.13
N VAL A 31 -5.90 6.96 12.90
CA VAL A 31 -5.06 8.00 13.51
C VAL A 31 -5.82 8.74 14.59
N LEU A 32 -5.14 8.97 15.71
CA LEU A 32 -5.68 9.77 16.80
C LEU A 32 -5.86 11.23 16.35
N GLU A 33 -6.92 11.86 16.78
CA GLU A 33 -7.24 13.25 16.42
C GLU A 33 -6.10 14.24 16.74
N LYS A 34 -5.35 14.00 17.82
CA LYS A 34 -4.15 14.79 18.14
C LYS A 34 -3.09 14.75 17.03
N ASN A 35 -2.92 13.61 16.36
CA ASN A 35 -1.94 13.47 15.27
C ASN A 35 -2.43 14.16 13.99
N LEU A 36 -3.75 14.18 13.75
CA LEU A 36 -4.34 14.94 12.65
C LEU A 36 -4.17 16.45 12.86
N LYS A 37 -4.29 16.95 14.10
CA LYS A 37 -4.00 18.34 14.44
C LYS A 37 -2.55 18.68 14.16
N LEU A 38 -1.59 17.87 14.64
CA LEU A 38 -0.17 18.05 14.35
C LEU A 38 0.14 18.05 12.86
N LEU A 39 -0.49 17.17 12.08
CA LEU A 39 -0.34 17.13 10.63
C LEU A 39 -0.88 18.41 9.99
N THR A 40 -2.03 18.91 10.44
CA THR A 40 -2.58 20.20 10.00
C THR A 40 -1.62 21.35 10.27
N GLU A 41 -1.10 21.44 11.49
CA GLU A 41 -0.11 22.46 11.88
C GLU A 41 1.17 22.36 11.05
N SER A 42 1.65 21.14 10.79
CA SER A 42 2.82 20.91 9.93
C SER A 42 2.59 21.40 8.50
N ILE A 43 1.43 21.13 7.91
CA ILE A 43 1.09 21.61 6.57
C ILE A 43 0.95 23.13 6.55
N MET A 44 0.38 23.71 7.60
CA MET A 44 0.26 25.17 7.73
C MET A 44 1.60 25.87 7.82
N SER A 45 2.56 25.29 8.55
CA SER A 45 3.87 25.89 8.81
C SER A 45 4.87 25.66 7.66
N ASN A 46 4.84 24.48 7.04
CA ASN A 46 5.86 24.03 6.08
C ASN A 46 5.34 23.93 4.63
N GLY A 47 4.03 24.09 4.42
CA GLY A 47 3.36 23.81 3.16
C GLY A 47 3.07 22.33 2.95
N PHE A 48 2.40 22.01 1.84
CA PHE A 48 2.04 20.64 1.45
C PHE A 48 3.23 19.97 0.73
N CYS A 49 4.27 19.62 1.50
CA CYS A 49 5.57 19.15 0.98
C CYS A 49 5.52 17.72 0.37
N PHE A 50 4.57 16.88 0.78
CA PHE A 50 4.51 15.48 0.36
C PHE A 50 3.20 15.23 -0.41
N PRO A 51 3.25 14.97 -1.72
CA PRO A 51 2.05 14.69 -2.51
C PRO A 51 1.35 13.41 -2.05
N ILE A 52 0.07 13.30 -2.36
CA ILE A 52 -0.72 12.09 -2.14
C ILE A 52 -0.43 11.15 -3.30
N VAL A 53 -0.18 9.88 -3.02
CA VAL A 53 0.06 8.85 -4.04
C VAL A 53 -1.27 8.19 -4.37
N ILE A 54 -1.64 8.25 -5.65
CA ILE A 54 -2.92 7.71 -6.14
C ILE A 54 -2.73 6.78 -7.34
N ARG A 55 -3.75 5.99 -7.62
CA ARG A 55 -3.92 5.25 -8.86
C ARG A 55 -4.50 6.16 -9.96
N PRO A 56 -4.48 5.72 -11.24
CA PRO A 56 -5.15 6.45 -12.34
C PRO A 56 -6.66 6.66 -12.13
N ASP A 57 -7.32 5.81 -11.34
CA ASP A 57 -8.74 5.92 -10.98
C ASP A 57 -9.01 6.82 -9.76
N PHE A 58 -7.99 7.58 -9.32
CA PHE A 58 -7.99 8.48 -8.17
C PHE A 58 -8.12 7.80 -6.80
N THR A 59 -7.93 6.48 -6.70
CA THR A 59 -7.89 5.77 -5.42
C THR A 59 -6.55 5.99 -4.71
N ILE A 60 -6.58 6.34 -3.44
CA ILE A 60 -5.39 6.60 -2.62
C ILE A 60 -4.61 5.31 -2.39
N ILE A 61 -3.30 5.34 -2.66
CA ILE A 61 -2.32 4.32 -2.24
C ILE A 61 -1.62 4.77 -0.96
N ASP A 62 -1.16 6.03 -0.91
CA ASP A 62 -0.55 6.64 0.29
C ASP A 62 -0.98 8.09 0.46
N GLY A 63 -0.99 8.56 1.70
CA GLY A 63 -1.32 9.94 2.04
C GLY A 63 -2.76 10.16 2.49
N PHE A 64 -3.48 9.12 2.90
CA PHE A 64 -4.85 9.20 3.40
C PHE A 64 -5.06 10.31 4.44
N HIS A 65 -4.16 10.44 5.43
CA HIS A 65 -4.30 11.48 6.46
C HIS A 65 -4.11 12.89 5.91
N ARG A 66 -3.22 13.07 4.92
CA ARG A 66 -3.06 14.36 4.20
C ARG A 66 -4.32 14.71 3.43
N TRP A 67 -4.92 13.74 2.76
CA TRP A 67 -6.23 13.88 2.12
C TRP A 67 -7.33 14.20 3.13
N LEU A 68 -7.36 13.51 4.28
CA LEU A 68 -8.37 13.73 5.31
C LEU A 68 -8.31 15.15 5.87
N VAL A 69 -7.12 15.64 6.29
CA VAL A 69 -6.97 16.98 6.84
C VAL A 69 -7.14 18.08 5.80
N SER A 70 -6.85 17.82 4.52
CA SER A 70 -7.08 18.79 3.45
C SER A 70 -8.56 19.14 3.24
N GLY A 71 -9.48 18.28 3.70
CA GLY A 71 -10.92 18.53 3.69
C GLY A 71 -11.45 19.19 4.96
N ARG A 72 -10.59 19.52 5.93
CA ARG A 72 -10.95 20.19 7.19
C ARG A 72 -10.44 21.62 7.22
N GLU A 73 -11.14 22.49 7.95
CA GLU A 73 -10.61 23.83 8.19
C GLU A 73 -9.38 23.83 9.12
N PRO A 74 -8.39 24.73 8.90
CA PRO A 74 -8.37 25.80 7.91
C PRO A 74 -7.87 25.38 6.51
N LEU A 75 -7.35 24.14 6.35
CA LEU A 75 -6.71 23.71 5.10
C LEU A 75 -7.69 23.68 3.92
N LYS A 76 -8.96 23.31 4.17
CA LYS A 76 -9.99 23.29 3.12
C LYS A 76 -10.09 24.63 2.39
N THR A 77 -10.16 25.72 3.16
CA THR A 77 -10.23 27.06 2.59
C THR A 77 -8.92 27.47 1.91
N LEU A 78 -7.78 27.24 2.56
CA LEU A 78 -6.46 27.68 2.07
C LEU A 78 -6.02 26.93 0.80
N LEU A 79 -6.32 25.65 0.68
CA LEU A 79 -6.00 24.83 -0.49
C LEU A 79 -6.96 25.05 -1.67
N ARG A 80 -8.05 25.78 -1.48
CA ARG A 80 -9.06 26.07 -2.51
C ARG A 80 -9.56 24.80 -3.22
N GLY A 81 -9.74 23.72 -2.46
CA GLY A 81 -10.18 22.42 -2.96
C GLY A 81 -9.17 21.66 -3.80
N LYS A 82 -7.93 22.12 -3.97
CA LYS A 82 -6.87 21.43 -4.74
C LYS A 82 -5.88 20.73 -3.81
N ILE A 83 -5.43 19.54 -4.22
CA ILE A 83 -4.38 18.80 -3.51
C ILE A 83 -3.32 18.29 -4.50
N PRO A 84 -2.04 18.26 -4.10
CA PRO A 84 -0.98 17.71 -4.92
C PRO A 84 -1.03 16.18 -4.91
N VAL A 85 -0.98 15.58 -6.10
CA VAL A 85 -0.97 14.13 -6.28
C VAL A 85 0.14 13.69 -7.21
N VAL A 86 0.61 12.46 -7.02
CA VAL A 86 1.41 11.71 -7.98
C VAL A 86 0.70 10.42 -8.33
N ILE A 87 0.71 10.06 -9.61
CA ILE A 87 0.06 8.85 -10.10
C ILE A 87 1.08 7.73 -10.20
N VAL A 88 0.75 6.58 -9.62
CA VAL A 88 1.54 5.35 -9.71
C VAL A 88 0.74 4.29 -10.44
N TYR A 89 1.38 3.63 -11.38
CA TYR A 89 0.79 2.57 -12.19
C TYR A 89 1.27 1.23 -11.66
N HIS A 90 0.35 0.40 -11.20
CA HIS A 90 0.58 -0.98 -10.79
C HIS A 90 -0.25 -1.91 -11.68
N ASP A 91 0.26 -3.11 -11.93
CA ASP A 91 -0.39 -4.07 -12.82
C ASP A 91 -1.54 -4.81 -12.13
N THR A 92 -1.47 -4.96 -10.81
CA THR A 92 -2.46 -5.71 -10.03
C THR A 92 -2.89 -5.00 -8.76
N GLN A 93 -4.06 -5.36 -8.21
CA GLN A 93 -4.52 -4.87 -6.91
C GLN A 93 -3.57 -5.32 -5.77
N ALA A 94 -2.95 -6.49 -5.90
CA ALA A 94 -1.93 -6.96 -4.95
C ALA A 94 -0.70 -6.02 -4.92
N ASP A 95 -0.30 -5.44 -6.05
CA ASP A 95 0.79 -4.46 -6.11
C ASP A 95 0.39 -3.13 -5.47
N ASP A 96 -0.86 -2.69 -5.63
CA ASP A 96 -1.39 -1.51 -4.94
C ASP A 96 -1.37 -1.68 -3.42
N MET A 97 -1.83 -2.84 -2.93
CA MET A 97 -1.83 -3.17 -1.50
C MET A 97 -0.40 -3.25 -0.97
N ALA A 98 0.51 -3.91 -1.71
CA ALA A 98 1.93 -3.96 -1.37
C ALA A 98 2.54 -2.55 -1.33
N GLY A 99 2.19 -1.68 -2.28
CA GLY A 99 2.59 -0.28 -2.29
C GLY A 99 2.15 0.46 -1.01
N THR A 100 0.87 0.35 -0.65
CA THR A 100 0.33 0.96 0.59
C THR A 100 1.10 0.49 1.82
N ILE A 101 1.41 -0.81 1.91
CA ILE A 101 2.13 -1.38 3.05
C ILE A 101 3.58 -0.90 3.07
N THR A 102 4.29 -0.97 1.95
CA THR A 102 5.72 -0.60 1.89
C THR A 102 5.93 0.87 2.19
N PHE A 103 5.08 1.77 1.70
CA PHE A 103 5.11 3.18 2.06
C PHE A 103 4.93 3.41 3.58
N ASN A 104 4.03 2.65 4.23
CA ASN A 104 3.79 2.75 5.67
C ASN A 104 4.91 2.09 6.48
N ARG A 105 5.38 0.89 6.10
CA ARG A 105 6.46 0.17 6.80
C ARG A 105 7.78 0.95 6.76
N ALA A 106 8.10 1.57 5.65
CA ALA A 106 9.30 2.41 5.53
C ALA A 106 9.31 3.59 6.53
N ARG A 107 8.15 3.99 7.06
CA ARG A 107 8.01 5.04 8.08
C ARG A 107 7.98 4.52 9.54
N GLY A 108 8.05 3.21 9.76
CA GLY A 108 8.19 2.60 11.09
C GLY A 108 6.92 2.45 11.93
N THR A 109 5.72 2.65 11.38
CA THR A 109 4.46 2.54 12.12
C THR A 109 3.62 1.35 11.64
N HIS A 110 3.30 0.40 12.55
CA HIS A 110 2.47 -0.77 12.22
C HIS A 110 1.27 -0.87 13.16
N LEU A 111 0.06 -1.03 12.58
CA LEU A 111 -1.12 -1.51 13.28
C LEU A 111 -1.34 -2.97 12.89
N LEU A 112 -1.47 -3.88 13.89
CA LEU A 112 -1.54 -5.33 13.66
C LEU A 112 -2.83 -5.77 12.95
N GLU A 113 -4.01 -5.33 13.42
CA GLU A 113 -5.29 -5.76 12.86
C GLU A 113 -5.48 -5.50 11.35
N PRO A 114 -5.10 -4.32 10.83
CA PRO A 114 -5.21 -4.08 9.40
C PRO A 114 -4.22 -4.90 8.57
N MET A 115 -3.06 -5.24 9.12
CA MET A 115 -2.07 -6.08 8.46
C MET A 115 -2.57 -7.52 8.30
N GLU A 116 -3.32 -8.03 9.28
CA GLU A 116 -3.97 -9.34 9.20
C GLU A 116 -4.93 -9.43 8.01
N ASN A 117 -5.81 -8.45 7.84
CA ASN A 117 -6.75 -8.40 6.73
C ASN A 117 -6.04 -8.36 5.37
N ILE A 118 -4.93 -7.64 5.28
CA ILE A 118 -4.13 -7.53 4.06
C ILE A 118 -3.45 -8.87 3.73
N VAL A 119 -2.81 -9.51 4.71
CA VAL A 119 -2.19 -10.83 4.53
C VAL A 119 -3.22 -11.85 4.07
N LYS A 120 -4.40 -11.91 4.72
CA LYS A 120 -5.50 -12.81 4.32
C LYS A 120 -5.96 -12.54 2.89
N LYS A 121 -6.11 -11.28 2.51
CA LYS A 121 -6.52 -10.90 1.15
C LYS A 121 -5.49 -11.30 0.10
N LEU A 122 -4.20 -11.02 0.34
CA LEU A 122 -3.11 -11.41 -0.56
C LEU A 122 -3.01 -12.92 -0.74
N LEU A 123 -3.18 -13.69 0.33
CA LEU A 123 -3.25 -15.16 0.27
C LEU A 123 -4.49 -15.60 -0.53
N GLY A 124 -5.65 -14.98 -0.32
CA GLY A 124 -6.89 -15.25 -1.04
C GLY A 124 -6.81 -14.91 -2.54
N GLU A 125 -5.99 -13.93 -2.93
CA GLU A 125 -5.66 -13.62 -4.32
C GLU A 125 -4.65 -14.61 -4.94
N GLY A 126 -4.22 -15.62 -4.18
CA GLY A 126 -3.34 -16.70 -4.65
C GLY A 126 -1.86 -16.38 -4.62
N LEU A 127 -1.42 -15.31 -3.95
CA LEU A 127 0.00 -15.04 -3.75
C LEU A 127 0.60 -16.06 -2.78
N SER A 128 1.81 -16.52 -3.09
CA SER A 128 2.57 -17.37 -2.16
C SER A 128 3.13 -16.56 -1.00
N VAL A 129 3.48 -17.26 0.08
CA VAL A 129 4.14 -16.68 1.25
C VAL A 129 5.44 -15.97 0.86
N GLU A 130 6.21 -16.53 -0.08
CA GLU A 130 7.45 -15.92 -0.60
C GLU A 130 7.18 -14.64 -1.38
N GLU A 131 6.15 -14.62 -2.19
CA GLU A 131 5.76 -13.41 -2.94
C GLU A 131 5.29 -12.31 -2.00
N ILE A 132 4.47 -12.65 -1.01
CA ILE A 132 4.03 -11.71 0.03
C ILE A 132 5.24 -11.19 0.81
N SER A 133 6.11 -12.09 1.30
CA SER A 133 7.33 -11.74 2.02
C SER A 133 8.18 -10.73 1.24
N ARG A 134 8.40 -10.97 -0.05
CA ARG A 134 9.19 -10.09 -0.93
C ARG A 134 8.50 -8.76 -1.21
N LYS A 135 7.17 -8.79 -1.49
CA LYS A 135 6.41 -7.60 -1.87
C LYS A 135 6.24 -6.61 -0.72
N ILE A 136 5.97 -7.10 0.49
CA ILE A 136 5.65 -6.25 1.64
C ILE A 136 6.71 -6.24 2.74
N GLY A 137 7.82 -6.96 2.54
CA GLY A 137 8.96 -7.00 3.47
C GLY A 137 8.63 -7.65 4.82
N MET A 138 7.71 -8.64 4.84
CA MET A 138 7.39 -9.41 6.04
C MET A 138 8.20 -10.70 6.12
N SER A 139 8.57 -11.14 7.34
CA SER A 139 9.09 -12.49 7.53
C SER A 139 7.98 -13.54 7.36
N LYS A 140 8.36 -14.79 7.05
CA LYS A 140 7.41 -15.90 6.92
C LYS A 140 6.66 -16.16 8.23
N GLU A 141 7.34 -16.01 9.38
CA GLU A 141 6.76 -16.14 10.71
C GLU A 141 5.72 -15.04 10.99
N GLU A 142 5.99 -13.82 10.53
CA GLU A 142 5.06 -12.70 10.66
C GLU A 142 3.81 -12.93 9.80
N ILE A 143 3.97 -13.40 8.55
CA ILE A 143 2.87 -13.78 7.66
C ILE A 143 2.05 -14.93 8.29
N PHE A 144 2.69 -15.94 8.85
CA PHE A 144 2.00 -17.03 9.54
C PHE A 144 1.11 -16.50 10.67
N ARG A 145 1.65 -15.68 11.57
CA ARG A 145 0.89 -15.11 12.68
C ARG A 145 -0.32 -14.28 12.24
N LEU A 146 -0.21 -13.61 11.09
CA LEU A 146 -1.25 -12.72 10.56
C LEU A 146 -2.23 -13.43 9.62
N SER A 147 -1.91 -14.62 9.13
CA SER A 147 -2.75 -15.37 8.18
C SER A 147 -3.99 -16.01 8.83
N SER A 148 -3.99 -16.21 10.14
CA SER A 148 -4.99 -17.01 10.89
C SER A 148 -5.10 -18.47 10.41
N LEU A 149 -4.06 -18.98 9.73
CA LEU A 149 -3.96 -20.38 9.32
C LEU A 149 -3.39 -21.21 10.46
N ASP A 150 -3.79 -22.48 10.55
CA ASP A 150 -3.09 -23.43 11.38
C ASP A 150 -1.73 -23.82 10.78
N ARG A 151 -0.93 -24.53 11.56
CA ARG A 151 0.43 -24.91 11.16
C ARG A 151 0.46 -25.75 9.89
N ASP A 152 -0.47 -26.69 9.77
CA ASP A 152 -0.48 -27.66 8.67
C ASP A 152 -0.93 -26.97 7.38
N GLN A 153 -1.97 -26.15 7.43
CA GLN A 153 -2.42 -25.31 6.31
C GLN A 153 -1.31 -24.38 5.79
N PHE A 154 -0.54 -23.78 6.72
CA PHE A 154 0.55 -22.90 6.33
C PHE A 154 1.74 -23.66 5.72
N LEU A 155 2.08 -24.84 6.24
CA LEU A 155 3.09 -25.71 5.66
C LEU A 155 2.70 -26.19 4.25
N ASP A 156 1.43 -26.49 4.02
CA ASP A 156 0.90 -26.86 2.71
C ASP A 156 1.07 -25.71 1.70
N LEU A 157 0.84 -24.46 2.12
CA LEU A 157 1.09 -23.29 1.27
C LEU A 157 2.57 -23.11 0.91
N LEU A 158 3.48 -23.42 1.83
CA LEU A 158 4.92 -23.34 1.57
C LEU A 158 5.38 -24.45 0.61
N THR A 159 4.85 -25.66 0.75
CA THR A 159 5.33 -26.86 0.02
C THR A 159 4.61 -27.07 -1.33
N SER A 160 3.37 -26.61 -1.48
CA SER A 160 2.55 -26.87 -2.68
C SER A 160 3.14 -26.31 -3.98
N ARG A 161 4.04 -25.32 -3.92
CA ARG A 161 4.73 -24.79 -5.10
C ARG A 161 6.05 -25.48 -5.43
N GLU A 162 6.78 -26.00 -4.46
CA GLU A 162 8.00 -26.79 -4.74
C GLU A 162 7.65 -28.05 -5.56
N GLN A 163 6.51 -28.66 -5.30
CA GLN A 163 6.04 -29.81 -6.07
C GLN A 163 5.61 -29.45 -7.50
N ARG A 164 5.11 -28.25 -7.76
CA ARG A 164 4.77 -27.81 -9.14
C ARG A 164 6.01 -27.54 -9.98
N PHE A 165 7.08 -27.04 -9.42
CA PHE A 165 8.35 -26.80 -10.12
C PHE A 165 9.09 -28.12 -10.40
N SER A 166 9.06 -29.09 -9.49
CA SER A 166 9.68 -30.40 -9.72
C SER A 166 9.00 -31.20 -10.85
N LYS A 167 7.68 -31.12 -10.95
CA LYS A 167 6.92 -31.75 -12.07
C LYS A 167 7.20 -31.10 -13.43
N ALA A 168 7.43 -29.79 -13.48
CA ALA A 168 7.73 -29.09 -14.74
C ALA A 168 9.13 -29.40 -15.29
N GLN A 169 10.08 -29.80 -14.44
CA GLN A 169 11.42 -30.21 -14.86
C GLN A 169 11.47 -31.64 -15.43
N ILE A 170 10.56 -32.53 -15.04
CA ILE A 170 10.50 -33.92 -15.53
C ILE A 170 9.95 -34.00 -16.95
N ILE A 171 9.12 -33.05 -17.40
CA ILE A 171 8.52 -33.05 -18.75
C ILE A 171 9.50 -32.56 -19.84
N ARG A 172 10.67 -32.01 -19.49
CA ARG A 172 11.69 -31.52 -20.45
C ARG A 172 12.83 -32.49 -20.74
N ARG A 173 12.71 -33.76 -20.34
CA ARG A 173 13.74 -34.79 -20.56
C ARG A 173 13.24 -36.04 -21.28
N ASN A 174 12.34 -35.89 -22.24
CA ASN A 174 12.06 -36.93 -23.22
C ASN A 174 12.08 -36.32 -24.63
#